data_4fd7e6e3ae2cab137f7057ecfc712df8
#
_entry.id   4fd7e6e3ae2cab137f7057ecfc712df8
#
_cell.length_a   1.000
_cell.length_b   1.000
_cell.length_c   1.000
_cell.angle_alpha   90.00
_cell.angle_beta   90.00
_cell.angle_gamma   90.00
#
_symmetry.space_group_name_H-M   'P 1'
#
loop_
_entity.id
_entity.type
_entity.pdbx_description
1 polymer ?
#
loop_
_entity_poly.entity_id
_entity_poly.type
_entity_poly.pdbx_seq_one_letter_code
_entity_poly.pdbx_strand_id
1 'polypeptide(L)'
;MLKTSSKISDLFFSPGKPPLVEVSGKLAPAGTTRVLSSEDTRRIATDLVGQNQHAIDNLKQLGSCDVSYCLPGAHRFRVNIFMQRGSCAIVMRVIPGTVPDFDALNLPVELKKIIGLRNGIVLVTGPTGSGKSSTLAAIIDRINKEQSYHVLTIEDPIEFLHVHKNCVVHQRELHSDTPSFALALRAALRQAPKVILVGEMRDKETIEIALEAAETGHLVLSTLHTIDASKTVERIVGVFPMSEQHTLRNRLAKSFRYIISQRLVPRKDGAGRVAVIEILKSTLRTREYVEKGETDGKTLLDAMRVGEQEGMQHFDGNIERFIREGVLDMETGLAYATNPGNLQLELSDLPKSVEPDPLLETSEK
;
A
#
# COMPACT_ATOMS: atom_id res chain seq x y z
N MET A 1 -10.38 12.59 -23.85
CA MET A 1 -10.34 11.25 -23.22
C MET A 1 -11.02 11.28 -21.84
N LEU A 2 -10.54 12.02 -20.86
CA LEU A 2 -11.09 12.02 -19.49
C LEU A 2 -12.56 12.44 -19.35
N LYS A 3 -13.09 13.18 -20.31
CA LYS A 3 -14.52 13.58 -20.36
C LYS A 3 -15.46 12.45 -20.80
N THR A 4 -14.92 11.32 -21.27
CA THR A 4 -15.72 10.19 -21.79
C THR A 4 -16.43 9.44 -20.68
N SER A 5 -15.82 9.33 -19.48
CA SER A 5 -16.39 8.68 -18.30
C SER A 5 -15.66 9.15 -17.04
N SER A 6 -16.36 9.19 -15.90
CA SER A 6 -15.74 9.42 -14.58
C SER A 6 -15.06 8.18 -13.98
N LYS A 7 -15.20 7.03 -14.63
CA LYS A 7 -14.69 5.72 -14.17
C LYS A 7 -13.52 5.21 -15.01
N ILE A 8 -12.77 6.11 -15.65
CA ILE A 8 -11.59 5.74 -16.45
C ILE A 8 -10.46 5.36 -15.49
N SER A 9 -9.90 4.17 -15.68
CA SER A 9 -8.71 3.69 -14.98
C SER A 9 -7.42 3.94 -15.76
N ASP A 10 -7.42 3.65 -17.05
CA ASP A 10 -6.23 3.70 -17.87
C ASP A 10 -6.52 4.29 -19.26
N LEU A 11 -5.49 4.93 -19.86
CA LEU A 11 -5.48 5.47 -21.20
C LEU A 11 -4.43 4.72 -22.02
N PHE A 12 -4.75 4.38 -23.27
CA PHE A 12 -3.87 3.62 -24.16
C PHE A 12 -3.62 4.37 -25.46
N PHE A 13 -2.35 4.50 -25.84
CA PHE A 13 -1.91 5.06 -27.11
C PHE A 13 -1.03 4.04 -27.83
N SER A 14 -1.58 3.43 -28.88
CA SER A 14 -0.89 2.40 -29.65
C SER A 14 -0.96 2.72 -31.16
N PRO A 15 0.11 2.48 -31.92
CA PRO A 15 0.06 2.62 -33.38
C PRO A 15 -0.99 1.69 -33.99
N GLY A 16 -1.68 2.18 -35.02
CA GLY A 16 -2.71 1.42 -35.73
C GLY A 16 -4.07 1.38 -35.04
N LYS A 17 -4.23 2.08 -33.91
CA LYS A 17 -5.52 2.22 -33.17
C LYS A 17 -5.77 3.69 -32.82
N PRO A 18 -7.05 4.12 -32.72
CA PRO A 18 -7.35 5.37 -32.06
C PRO A 18 -7.01 5.28 -30.57
N PRO A 19 -6.80 6.41 -29.88
CA PRO A 19 -6.67 6.42 -28.43
C PRO A 19 -7.84 5.72 -27.76
N LEU A 20 -7.54 4.82 -26.81
CA LEU A 20 -8.54 4.04 -26.05
C LEU A 20 -8.49 4.41 -24.57
N VAL A 21 -9.59 4.19 -23.88
CA VAL A 21 -9.71 4.28 -22.42
C VAL A 21 -10.19 2.95 -21.87
N GLU A 22 -9.75 2.62 -20.66
CA GLU A 22 -10.33 1.52 -19.91
C GLU A 22 -11.40 2.05 -18.94
N VAL A 23 -12.59 1.49 -19.02
CA VAL A 23 -13.72 1.82 -18.15
C VAL A 23 -14.26 0.52 -17.56
N SER A 24 -14.15 0.36 -16.25
CA SER A 24 -14.63 -0.84 -15.54
C SER A 24 -14.08 -2.16 -16.12
N GLY A 25 -12.80 -2.18 -16.48
CA GLY A 25 -12.11 -3.38 -17.02
C GLY A 25 -12.34 -3.64 -18.50
N LYS A 26 -12.99 -2.72 -19.25
CA LYS A 26 -13.24 -2.86 -20.69
C LYS A 26 -12.67 -1.67 -21.46
N LEU A 27 -12.01 -1.97 -22.59
CA LEU A 27 -11.50 -0.94 -23.50
C LEU A 27 -12.62 -0.32 -24.32
N ALA A 28 -12.63 1.01 -24.40
CA ALA A 28 -13.57 1.80 -25.18
C ALA A 28 -12.84 2.92 -25.95
N PRO A 29 -13.36 3.39 -27.11
CA PRO A 29 -12.80 4.52 -27.81
C PRO A 29 -12.84 5.81 -26.97
N ALA A 30 -11.79 6.61 -27.05
CA ALA A 30 -11.64 7.84 -26.27
C ALA A 30 -12.32 9.08 -26.91
N GLY A 31 -13.42 8.90 -27.61
CA GLY A 31 -14.15 10.01 -28.28
C GLY A 31 -13.49 10.55 -29.55
N THR A 32 -12.53 9.83 -30.13
CA THR A 32 -11.91 10.14 -31.42
C THR A 32 -11.76 8.86 -32.25
N THR A 33 -11.90 9.00 -33.55
CA THR A 33 -11.69 7.92 -34.55
C THR A 33 -10.34 8.02 -35.24
N ARG A 34 -9.55 9.06 -34.95
CA ARG A 34 -8.21 9.21 -35.54
C ARG A 34 -7.30 8.09 -35.10
N VAL A 35 -6.84 7.29 -36.05
CA VAL A 35 -5.86 6.23 -35.84
C VAL A 35 -4.47 6.84 -35.66
N LEU A 36 -3.73 6.42 -34.64
CA LEU A 36 -2.37 6.89 -34.38
C LEU A 36 -1.37 6.19 -35.28
N SER A 37 -0.43 6.94 -35.82
CA SER A 37 0.77 6.42 -36.51
C SER A 37 1.88 6.11 -35.46
N SER A 38 2.93 5.42 -35.90
CA SER A 38 4.15 5.22 -35.07
C SER A 38 4.84 6.56 -34.78
N GLU A 39 4.72 7.54 -35.63
CA GLU A 39 5.26 8.89 -35.40
C GLU A 39 4.45 9.66 -34.35
N ASP A 40 3.10 9.54 -34.38
CA ASP A 40 2.24 10.12 -33.34
C ASP A 40 2.60 9.59 -31.95
N THR A 41 2.74 8.25 -31.80
CA THR A 41 3.08 7.66 -30.50
C THR A 41 4.50 8.01 -30.05
N ARG A 42 5.47 8.10 -30.98
CA ARG A 42 6.82 8.57 -30.69
C ARG A 42 6.81 10.00 -30.16
N ARG A 43 6.07 10.89 -30.81
CA ARG A 43 5.95 12.29 -30.40
C ARG A 43 5.32 12.40 -29.01
N ILE A 44 4.21 11.68 -28.76
CA ILE A 44 3.58 11.65 -27.45
C ILE A 44 4.56 11.13 -26.39
N ALA A 45 5.32 10.05 -26.68
CA ALA A 45 6.31 9.51 -25.76
C ALA A 45 7.42 10.53 -25.45
N THR A 46 7.93 11.24 -26.46
CA THR A 46 8.94 12.29 -26.28
C THR A 46 8.42 13.43 -25.41
N ASP A 47 7.19 13.88 -25.65
CA ASP A 47 6.57 14.96 -24.87
C ASP A 47 6.37 14.54 -23.38
N LEU A 48 5.99 13.28 -23.14
CA LEU A 48 5.79 12.73 -21.78
C LEU A 48 7.10 12.51 -21.02
N VAL A 49 8.15 12.03 -21.71
CA VAL A 49 9.48 11.81 -21.10
C VAL A 49 10.18 13.14 -20.83
N GLY A 50 10.01 14.12 -21.72
CA GLY A 50 10.64 15.44 -21.62
C GLY A 50 12.16 15.34 -21.48
N GLN A 51 12.71 15.94 -20.42
CA GLN A 51 14.16 15.96 -20.13
C GLN A 51 14.59 14.92 -19.06
N ASN A 52 13.71 13.96 -18.71
CA ASN A 52 14.04 12.95 -17.72
C ASN A 52 15.10 11.97 -18.27
N GLN A 53 16.36 12.21 -17.95
CA GLN A 53 17.49 11.42 -18.46
C GLN A 53 17.40 9.96 -18.06
N HIS A 54 16.96 9.65 -16.84
CA HIS A 54 16.77 8.28 -16.37
C HIS A 54 15.75 7.52 -17.23
N ALA A 55 14.61 8.16 -17.54
CA ALA A 55 13.59 7.56 -18.39
C ALA A 55 14.08 7.38 -19.85
N ILE A 56 14.84 8.33 -20.37
CA ILE A 56 15.46 8.24 -21.70
C ILE A 56 16.42 7.05 -21.77
N ASP A 57 17.26 6.89 -20.76
CA ASP A 57 18.27 5.82 -20.70
C ASP A 57 17.60 4.45 -20.53
N ASN A 58 16.58 4.34 -19.67
CA ASN A 58 15.81 3.12 -19.52
C ASN A 58 15.08 2.73 -20.81
N LEU A 59 14.45 3.66 -21.49
CA LEU A 59 13.76 3.38 -22.76
C LEU A 59 14.72 2.87 -23.83
N LYS A 60 15.95 3.41 -23.87
CA LYS A 60 16.99 2.96 -24.82
C LYS A 60 17.58 1.60 -24.45
N GLN A 61 17.83 1.33 -23.17
CA GLN A 61 18.54 0.13 -22.70
C GLN A 61 17.61 -1.04 -22.44
N LEU A 62 16.44 -0.77 -21.82
CA LEU A 62 15.49 -1.78 -21.38
C LEU A 62 14.28 -1.92 -22.29
N GLY A 63 14.10 -0.97 -23.24
CA GLY A 63 12.91 -0.93 -24.10
C GLY A 63 11.63 -0.46 -23.41
N SER A 64 11.70 0.00 -22.15
CA SER A 64 10.56 0.58 -21.42
C SER A 64 11.03 1.58 -20.38
N CYS A 65 10.15 2.52 -20.02
CA CYS A 65 10.37 3.43 -18.91
C CYS A 65 9.04 3.80 -18.24
N ASP A 66 9.13 4.13 -16.94
CA ASP A 66 8.02 4.71 -16.18
C ASP A 66 8.29 6.20 -15.93
N VAL A 67 7.26 7.03 -16.10
CA VAL A 67 7.28 8.45 -15.80
C VAL A 67 5.95 8.87 -15.18
N SER A 68 5.95 9.98 -14.47
CA SER A 68 4.71 10.63 -14.01
C SER A 68 4.37 11.80 -14.90
N TYR A 69 3.09 11.97 -15.20
CA TYR A 69 2.59 13.13 -15.93
C TYR A 69 1.47 13.81 -15.15
N CYS A 70 1.57 15.13 -15.01
CA CYS A 70 0.55 15.93 -14.34
C CYS A 70 -0.14 16.83 -15.37
N LEU A 71 -1.45 16.65 -15.55
CA LEU A 71 -2.27 17.57 -16.30
C LEU A 71 -2.74 18.68 -15.36
N PRO A 72 -2.26 19.93 -15.50
CA PRO A 72 -2.56 21.01 -14.56
C PRO A 72 -4.06 21.20 -14.33
N GLY A 73 -4.47 21.27 -13.06
CA GLY A 73 -5.86 21.46 -12.66
C GLY A 73 -6.80 20.28 -12.88
N ALA A 74 -6.29 19.10 -13.30
CA ALA A 74 -7.15 17.96 -13.61
C ALA A 74 -6.67 16.66 -12.95
N HIS A 75 -5.67 15.98 -13.50
CA HIS A 75 -5.29 14.64 -13.09
C HIS A 75 -3.78 14.43 -13.14
N ARG A 76 -3.28 13.52 -12.29
CA ARG A 76 -1.94 12.95 -12.39
C ARG A 76 -2.04 11.55 -12.98
N PHE A 77 -0.99 11.14 -13.70
CA PHE A 77 -0.91 9.83 -14.34
C PHE A 77 0.42 9.16 -14.01
N ARG A 78 0.37 7.88 -13.74
CA ARG A 78 1.52 7.00 -13.88
C ARG A 78 1.56 6.54 -15.33
N VAL A 79 2.67 6.75 -16.01
CA VAL A 79 2.82 6.49 -17.43
C VAL A 79 3.89 5.43 -17.63
N ASN A 80 3.56 4.36 -18.33
CA ASN A 80 4.52 3.39 -18.82
C ASN A 80 4.62 3.52 -20.33
N ILE A 81 5.84 3.71 -20.84
CA ILE A 81 6.17 3.79 -22.26
C ILE A 81 7.03 2.58 -22.57
N PHE A 82 6.68 1.82 -23.60
CA PHE A 82 7.41 0.62 -23.99
C PHE A 82 7.50 0.42 -25.49
N MET A 83 8.60 -0.21 -25.92
CA MET A 83 8.83 -0.57 -27.31
C MET A 83 8.11 -1.85 -27.68
N GLN A 84 7.42 -1.85 -28.82
CA GLN A 84 6.75 -3.02 -29.39
C GLN A 84 6.83 -2.97 -30.92
N ARG A 85 7.28 -4.07 -31.56
CA ARG A 85 7.35 -4.21 -33.04
C ARG A 85 7.98 -2.99 -33.75
N GLY A 86 9.08 -2.45 -33.20
CA GLY A 86 9.79 -1.29 -33.76
C GLY A 86 9.12 0.06 -33.54
N SER A 87 8.03 0.14 -32.80
CA SER A 87 7.33 1.37 -32.43
C SER A 87 7.09 1.43 -30.92
N CYS A 88 6.81 2.62 -30.37
CA CYS A 88 6.45 2.74 -28.96
C CYS A 88 4.93 2.71 -28.76
N ALA A 89 4.51 2.18 -27.61
CA ALA A 89 3.17 2.27 -27.07
C ALA A 89 3.22 2.89 -25.68
N ILE A 90 2.09 3.48 -25.25
CA ILE A 90 2.01 4.21 -23.98
C ILE A 90 0.73 3.77 -23.27
N VAL A 91 0.88 3.47 -21.98
CA VAL A 91 -0.24 3.23 -21.05
C VAL A 91 -0.15 4.25 -19.93
N MET A 92 -1.25 4.98 -19.70
CA MET A 92 -1.31 5.99 -18.63
C MET A 92 -2.40 5.61 -17.65
N ARG A 93 -2.03 5.27 -16.42
CA ARG A 93 -2.97 5.04 -15.32
C ARG A 93 -3.35 6.34 -14.65
N VAL A 94 -4.64 6.57 -14.50
CA VAL A 94 -5.16 7.72 -13.79
C VAL A 94 -4.92 7.55 -12.30
N ILE A 95 -4.21 8.51 -11.69
CA ILE A 95 -4.03 8.56 -10.23
C ILE A 95 -5.25 9.26 -9.63
N PRO A 96 -5.91 8.66 -8.61
CA PRO A 96 -7.06 9.27 -7.95
C PRO A 96 -6.73 10.67 -7.41
N GLY A 97 -7.55 11.65 -7.72
CA GLY A 97 -7.39 13.03 -7.25
C GLY A 97 -7.83 13.25 -5.79
N THR A 98 -8.47 12.25 -5.19
CA THR A 98 -8.97 12.31 -3.81
C THR A 98 -8.28 11.27 -2.96
N VAL A 99 -7.74 11.72 -1.82
CA VAL A 99 -7.20 10.81 -0.80
C VAL A 99 -8.40 10.12 -0.12
N PRO A 100 -8.37 8.78 0.02
CA PRO A 100 -9.44 8.06 0.68
C PRO A 100 -9.56 8.49 2.15
N ASP A 101 -10.79 8.65 2.62
CA ASP A 101 -11.05 8.97 4.02
C ASP A 101 -10.82 7.75 4.91
N PHE A 102 -10.31 7.99 6.12
CA PHE A 102 -9.99 6.95 7.09
C PHE A 102 -11.20 6.07 7.44
N ASP A 103 -12.36 6.69 7.63
CA ASP A 103 -13.57 5.98 8.02
C ASP A 103 -14.19 5.26 6.79
N ALA A 104 -14.06 5.83 5.58
CA ALA A 104 -14.50 5.18 4.34
C ALA A 104 -13.73 3.88 4.02
N LEU A 105 -12.49 3.77 4.49
CA LEU A 105 -11.70 2.53 4.37
C LEU A 105 -12.02 1.48 5.45
N ASN A 106 -12.93 1.77 6.40
CA ASN A 106 -13.25 0.93 7.55
C ASN A 106 -12.01 0.51 8.35
N LEU A 107 -11.05 1.42 8.51
CA LEU A 107 -9.82 1.14 9.25
C LEU A 107 -10.13 1.03 10.76
N PRO A 108 -9.47 0.10 11.47
CA PRO A 108 -9.63 -0.03 12.90
C PRO A 108 -9.38 1.27 13.67
N VAL A 109 -10.21 1.56 14.65
CA VAL A 109 -10.13 2.79 15.47
C VAL A 109 -8.76 2.95 16.13
N GLU A 110 -8.13 1.81 16.50
CA GLU A 110 -6.78 1.79 17.07
C GLU A 110 -5.76 2.55 16.22
N LEU A 111 -5.87 2.48 14.89
CA LEU A 111 -4.94 3.16 13.98
C LEU A 111 -5.04 4.69 14.05
N LYS A 112 -6.15 5.25 14.58
CA LYS A 112 -6.26 6.70 14.85
C LYS A 112 -5.23 7.18 15.89
N LYS A 113 -4.73 6.29 16.75
CA LYS A 113 -3.69 6.64 17.74
C LYS A 113 -2.33 6.95 17.10
N ILE A 114 -2.10 6.50 15.87
CA ILE A 114 -0.87 6.79 15.11
C ILE A 114 -0.71 8.30 14.91
N ILE A 115 -1.80 9.04 14.77
CA ILE A 115 -1.81 10.49 14.54
C ILE A 115 -1.17 11.26 15.71
N GLY A 116 -1.26 10.73 16.93
CA GLY A 116 -0.66 11.30 18.14
C GLY A 116 0.80 10.90 18.40
N LEU A 117 1.37 10.03 17.57
CA LEU A 117 2.76 9.59 17.74
C LEU A 117 3.73 10.73 17.39
N ARG A 118 4.75 10.89 18.20
CA ARG A 118 5.79 11.92 17.99
C ARG A 118 6.99 11.38 17.23
N ASN A 119 7.31 10.10 17.39
CA ASN A 119 8.45 9.43 16.79
C ASN A 119 8.24 7.92 16.70
N GLY A 120 9.15 7.26 16.01
CA GLY A 120 9.17 5.81 15.85
C GLY A 120 8.80 5.39 14.45
N ILE A 121 8.69 4.07 14.22
CA ILE A 121 8.39 3.48 12.91
C ILE A 121 7.00 2.85 12.95
N VAL A 122 6.20 3.15 11.94
CA VAL A 122 4.93 2.49 11.61
C VAL A 122 5.07 1.86 10.25
N LEU A 123 4.83 0.56 10.17
CA LEU A 123 4.92 -0.22 8.93
C LEU A 123 3.53 -0.67 8.50
N VAL A 124 3.18 -0.46 7.23
CA VAL A 124 1.99 -1.03 6.61
C VAL A 124 2.43 -2.08 5.60
N THR A 125 2.04 -3.33 5.81
CA THR A 125 2.55 -4.47 5.05
C THR A 125 1.44 -5.27 4.40
N GLY A 126 1.79 -6.12 3.44
CA GLY A 126 0.86 -6.95 2.70
C GLY A 126 1.24 -7.09 1.23
N PRO A 127 0.62 -8.01 0.51
CA PRO A 127 0.88 -8.21 -0.92
C PRO A 127 0.53 -6.97 -1.76
N THR A 128 0.96 -6.97 -3.02
CA THR A 128 0.54 -5.93 -3.98
C THR A 128 -0.98 -5.91 -4.11
N GLY A 129 -1.57 -4.72 -4.11
CA GLY A 129 -3.02 -4.55 -4.20
C GLY A 129 -3.78 -4.79 -2.89
N SER A 130 -3.09 -4.94 -1.73
CA SER A 130 -3.76 -5.08 -0.41
C SER A 130 -4.24 -3.76 0.19
N GLY A 131 -4.00 -2.61 -0.46
CA GLY A 131 -4.47 -1.29 -0.01
C GLY A 131 -3.49 -0.53 0.89
N LYS A 132 -2.22 -0.92 0.96
CA LYS A 132 -1.18 -0.26 1.80
C LYS A 132 -1.11 1.25 1.58
N SER A 133 -0.98 1.66 0.32
CA SER A 133 -0.88 3.08 -0.06
C SER A 133 -2.13 3.86 0.33
N SER A 134 -3.32 3.26 0.17
CA SER A 134 -4.60 3.89 0.58
C SER A 134 -4.65 4.09 2.10
N THR A 135 -4.20 3.10 2.88
CA THR A 135 -4.14 3.19 4.34
C THR A 135 -3.15 4.26 4.79
N LEU A 136 -1.94 4.30 4.21
CA LEU A 136 -0.95 5.32 4.52
C LEU A 136 -1.42 6.72 4.11
N ALA A 137 -2.04 6.85 2.93
CA ALA A 137 -2.60 8.11 2.48
C ALA A 137 -3.69 8.62 3.44
N ALA A 138 -4.58 7.74 3.91
CA ALA A 138 -5.61 8.09 4.89
C ALA A 138 -4.99 8.53 6.24
N ILE A 139 -3.94 7.84 6.72
CA ILE A 139 -3.21 8.22 7.94
C ILE A 139 -2.58 9.62 7.77
N ILE A 140 -1.87 9.85 6.65
CA ILE A 140 -1.26 11.14 6.34
C ILE A 140 -2.31 12.24 6.22
N ASP A 141 -3.42 11.99 5.53
CA ASP A 141 -4.50 12.97 5.40
C ASP A 141 -5.11 13.35 6.76
N ARG A 142 -5.23 12.37 7.65
CA ARG A 142 -5.70 12.60 8.99
C ARG A 142 -4.70 13.42 9.82
N ILE A 143 -3.40 13.10 9.74
CA ILE A 143 -2.32 13.91 10.32
C ILE A 143 -2.40 15.34 9.78
N ASN A 144 -2.56 15.49 8.47
CA ASN A 144 -2.64 16.77 7.77
C ASN A 144 -3.86 17.63 8.20
N LYS A 145 -4.95 16.99 8.63
CA LYS A 145 -6.14 17.64 9.17
C LYS A 145 -6.00 18.05 10.64
N GLU A 146 -5.33 17.23 11.45
CA GLU A 146 -5.36 17.34 12.91
C GLU A 146 -4.08 17.93 13.53
N GLN A 147 -2.96 17.88 12.81
CA GLN A 147 -1.67 18.37 13.29
C GLN A 147 -1.18 19.57 12.48
N SER A 148 -0.20 20.31 13.03
CA SER A 148 0.47 21.43 12.35
C SER A 148 1.95 21.09 12.16
N TYR A 149 2.24 20.16 11.26
CA TYR A 149 3.55 19.57 11.03
C TYR A 149 4.06 19.83 9.62
N HIS A 150 5.37 19.68 9.44
CA HIS A 150 5.95 19.41 8.13
C HIS A 150 5.93 17.89 7.89
N VAL A 151 5.26 17.46 6.86
CA VAL A 151 5.19 16.08 6.37
C VAL A 151 5.97 15.99 5.07
N LEU A 152 6.90 15.06 5.00
CA LEU A 152 7.67 14.77 3.78
C LEU A 152 7.40 13.35 3.33
N THR A 153 7.06 13.16 2.04
CA THR A 153 6.95 11.83 1.45
C THR A 153 8.01 11.60 0.39
N ILE A 154 8.48 10.37 0.27
CA ILE A 154 9.41 9.89 -0.74
C ILE A 154 8.81 8.63 -1.34
N GLU A 155 8.37 8.68 -2.61
CA GLU A 155 7.49 7.67 -3.20
C GLU A 155 7.99 7.22 -4.60
N ASP A 156 7.56 6.04 -5.05
CA ASP A 156 7.94 5.48 -6.35
C ASP A 156 6.77 4.70 -7.01
N PRO A 157 5.93 5.41 -7.78
CA PRO A 157 5.71 6.86 -7.83
C PRO A 157 4.74 7.36 -6.74
N ILE A 158 4.42 8.67 -6.75
CA ILE A 158 3.37 9.23 -5.89
C ILE A 158 2.01 8.67 -6.30
N GLU A 159 1.31 7.98 -5.37
CA GLU A 159 0.00 7.36 -5.62
C GLU A 159 -1.20 8.24 -5.22
N PHE A 160 -1.02 9.17 -4.29
CA PHE A 160 -2.06 10.12 -3.88
C PHE A 160 -1.46 11.50 -3.69
N LEU A 161 -2.16 12.53 -4.18
CA LEU A 161 -1.74 13.92 -3.98
C LEU A 161 -2.35 14.49 -2.70
N HIS A 162 -1.51 14.97 -1.81
CA HIS A 162 -1.91 15.64 -0.59
C HIS A 162 -1.88 17.15 -0.76
N VAL A 163 -3.03 17.79 -0.65
CA VAL A 163 -3.08 19.26 -0.55
C VAL A 163 -2.66 19.69 0.86
N HIS A 164 -2.03 20.86 0.98
CA HIS A 164 -1.73 21.44 2.28
C HIS A 164 -3.05 21.77 3.01
N LYS A 165 -3.15 21.33 4.28
CA LYS A 165 -4.26 21.66 5.19
C LYS A 165 -3.66 22.39 6.41
N ASN A 166 -3.66 21.76 7.58
CA ASN A 166 -2.96 22.30 8.75
C ASN A 166 -1.46 22.00 8.70
N CYS A 167 -1.05 20.96 7.97
CA CYS A 167 0.33 20.63 7.71
C CYS A 167 0.82 21.23 6.40
N VAL A 168 2.16 21.39 6.30
CA VAL A 168 2.84 21.54 5.00
C VAL A 168 3.27 20.15 4.57
N VAL A 169 2.79 19.68 3.40
CA VAL A 169 3.10 18.35 2.85
C VAL A 169 3.95 18.53 1.60
N HIS A 170 5.18 18.05 1.62
CA HIS A 170 6.03 17.95 0.43
C HIS A 170 6.15 16.50 0.02
N GLN A 171 5.90 16.23 -1.26
CA GLN A 171 5.98 14.89 -1.84
C GLN A 171 7.10 14.87 -2.87
N ARG A 172 8.02 13.93 -2.73
CA ARG A 172 9.17 13.73 -3.64
C ARG A 172 9.02 12.38 -4.31
N GLU A 173 9.18 12.38 -5.64
CA GLU A 173 9.10 11.17 -6.44
C GLU A 173 10.50 10.69 -6.86
N LEU A 174 10.71 9.38 -6.76
CA LEU A 174 11.93 8.75 -7.26
C LEU A 174 12.11 9.01 -8.74
N HIS A 175 13.36 9.14 -9.17
CA HIS A 175 13.79 9.36 -10.55
C HIS A 175 13.31 10.68 -11.18
N SER A 176 12.43 11.43 -10.51
CA SER A 176 12.02 12.78 -10.90
C SER A 176 12.63 13.83 -9.98
N ASP A 177 12.44 13.71 -8.66
CA ASP A 177 12.88 14.68 -7.66
C ASP A 177 14.10 14.22 -6.88
N THR A 178 14.40 12.92 -6.91
CA THR A 178 15.50 12.31 -6.17
C THR A 178 15.95 11.00 -6.83
N PRO A 179 17.25 10.68 -6.83
CA PRO A 179 17.74 9.46 -7.48
C PRO A 179 17.52 8.18 -6.66
N SER A 180 17.38 8.26 -5.32
CA SER A 180 17.17 7.08 -4.47
C SER A 180 16.45 7.41 -3.16
N PHE A 181 15.81 6.40 -2.54
CA PHE A 181 15.19 6.52 -1.23
C PHE A 181 16.19 6.94 -0.16
N ALA A 182 17.37 6.31 -0.12
CA ALA A 182 18.39 6.58 0.87
C ALA A 182 18.90 8.04 0.82
N LEU A 183 19.18 8.56 -0.39
CA LEU A 183 19.61 9.94 -0.57
C LEU A 183 18.53 10.94 -0.17
N ALA A 184 17.28 10.68 -0.59
CA ALA A 184 16.15 11.54 -0.23
C ALA A 184 15.90 11.55 1.28
N LEU A 185 15.93 10.38 1.92
CA LEU A 185 15.72 10.24 3.37
C LEU A 185 16.84 10.91 4.17
N ARG A 186 18.10 10.74 3.76
CA ARG A 186 19.23 11.45 4.37
C ARG A 186 19.10 12.98 4.24
N ALA A 187 18.61 13.46 3.11
CA ALA A 187 18.33 14.88 2.92
C ALA A 187 17.16 15.35 3.80
N ALA A 188 16.13 14.52 3.98
CA ALA A 188 14.96 14.80 4.80
C ALA A 188 15.31 15.17 6.24
N LEU A 189 16.32 14.54 6.84
CA LEU A 189 16.78 14.83 8.21
C LEU A 189 17.23 16.29 8.41
N ARG A 190 17.54 17.00 7.31
CA ARG A 190 17.92 18.43 7.34
C ARG A 190 16.79 19.36 6.90
N GLN A 191 15.60 18.82 6.63
CA GLN A 191 14.44 19.58 6.14
C GLN A 191 13.38 19.81 7.24
N ALA A 192 13.71 19.46 8.48
CA ALA A 192 12.86 19.61 9.66
C ALA A 192 11.45 19.00 9.56
N PRO A 193 11.24 17.82 8.95
CA PRO A 193 9.94 17.17 8.97
C PRO A 193 9.62 16.63 10.37
N LYS A 194 8.35 16.49 10.71
CA LYS A 194 7.89 15.71 11.87
C LYS A 194 7.48 14.30 11.46
N VAL A 195 6.98 14.16 10.25
CA VAL A 195 6.53 12.88 9.66
C VAL A 195 7.24 12.69 8.34
N ILE A 196 7.80 11.51 8.14
CA ILE A 196 8.45 11.09 6.90
C ILE A 196 7.78 9.82 6.41
N LEU A 197 7.21 9.83 5.20
CA LEU A 197 6.82 8.62 4.50
C LEU A 197 7.95 8.18 3.58
N VAL A 198 8.42 6.95 3.76
CA VAL A 198 9.30 6.26 2.83
C VAL A 198 8.47 5.19 2.13
N GLY A 199 8.25 5.32 0.83
CA GLY A 199 7.34 4.46 0.06
C GLY A 199 7.56 2.98 0.35
N GLU A 200 8.83 2.56 0.37
CA GLU A 200 9.22 1.21 0.79
C GLU A 200 10.66 1.15 1.31
N MET A 201 10.92 0.17 2.19
CA MET A 201 12.25 -0.10 2.74
C MET A 201 12.73 -1.48 2.25
N ARG A 202 13.52 -1.51 1.16
CA ARG A 202 13.99 -2.76 0.55
C ARG A 202 15.44 -3.09 0.85
N ASP A 203 16.26 -2.08 1.09
CA ASP A 203 17.71 -2.20 1.21
C ASP A 203 18.22 -1.76 2.59
N LYS A 204 19.43 -2.23 2.92
CA LYS A 204 20.07 -1.99 4.21
C LYS A 204 20.20 -0.49 4.50
N GLU A 205 20.68 0.30 3.52
CA GLU A 205 20.95 1.73 3.72
C GLU A 205 19.67 2.50 4.06
N THR A 206 18.59 2.25 3.31
CA THR A 206 17.28 2.88 3.57
C THR A 206 16.73 2.51 4.95
N ILE A 207 16.86 1.24 5.37
CA ILE A 207 16.41 0.77 6.69
C ILE A 207 17.24 1.45 7.80
N GLU A 208 18.57 1.54 7.66
CA GLU A 208 19.44 2.18 8.65
C GLU A 208 19.08 3.66 8.87
N ILE A 209 18.87 4.41 7.78
CA ILE A 209 18.54 5.84 7.87
C ILE A 209 17.11 6.02 8.43
N ALA A 210 16.16 5.13 8.10
CA ALA A 210 14.82 5.15 8.65
C ALA A 210 14.81 4.92 10.18
N LEU A 211 15.62 3.98 10.66
CA LEU A 211 15.81 3.75 12.09
C LEU A 211 16.44 4.96 12.77
N GLU A 212 17.50 5.55 12.18
CA GLU A 212 18.13 6.77 12.68
C GLU A 212 17.12 7.92 12.78
N ALA A 213 16.30 8.13 11.74
CA ALA A 213 15.24 9.13 11.75
C ALA A 213 14.25 8.92 12.91
N ALA A 214 13.82 7.68 13.12
CA ALA A 214 12.90 7.33 14.20
C ALA A 214 13.51 7.53 15.60
N GLU A 215 14.78 7.19 15.77
CA GLU A 215 15.55 7.36 17.00
C GLU A 215 15.80 8.84 17.33
N THR A 216 15.95 9.68 16.29
CA THR A 216 16.22 11.12 16.42
C THR A 216 14.96 11.99 16.49
N GLY A 217 13.77 11.40 16.59
CA GLY A 217 12.55 12.13 16.92
C GLY A 217 11.54 12.31 15.77
N HIS A 218 11.69 11.59 14.66
CA HIS A 218 10.77 11.63 13.53
C HIS A 218 9.78 10.45 13.60
N LEU A 219 8.54 10.67 13.18
CA LEU A 219 7.60 9.59 12.88
C LEU A 219 7.85 9.12 11.44
N VAL A 220 8.33 7.89 11.29
CA VAL A 220 8.60 7.27 10.00
C VAL A 220 7.47 6.30 9.65
N LEU A 221 6.85 6.51 8.51
CA LEU A 221 5.83 5.63 7.92
C LEU A 221 6.45 4.91 6.72
N SER A 222 6.25 3.61 6.56
CA SER A 222 6.76 2.91 5.40
C SER A 222 5.97 1.65 5.06
N THR A 223 6.28 1.03 3.91
CA THR A 223 5.69 -0.25 3.50
C THR A 223 6.72 -1.35 3.33
N LEU A 224 6.25 -2.59 3.47
CA LEU A 224 6.92 -3.80 3.00
C LEU A 224 5.90 -4.74 2.34
N HIS A 225 6.40 -5.69 1.53
CA HIS A 225 5.57 -6.68 0.83
C HIS A 225 5.50 -8.03 1.57
N THR A 226 5.55 -8.00 2.89
CA THR A 226 5.44 -9.17 3.77
C THR A 226 4.00 -9.45 4.14
N ILE A 227 3.70 -10.70 4.48
CA ILE A 227 2.32 -11.19 4.65
C ILE A 227 1.77 -11.01 6.07
N ASP A 228 2.64 -10.82 7.07
CA ASP A 228 2.32 -10.67 8.49
C ASP A 228 3.44 -9.94 9.26
N ALA A 229 3.23 -9.67 10.55
CA ALA A 229 4.16 -8.94 11.40
C ALA A 229 5.46 -9.72 11.66
N SER A 230 5.40 -11.02 11.89
CA SER A 230 6.59 -11.87 12.12
C SER A 230 7.48 -11.88 10.88
N LYS A 231 6.90 -12.11 9.70
CA LYS A 231 7.64 -12.04 8.42
C LYS A 231 8.17 -10.63 8.12
N THR A 232 7.52 -9.60 8.62
CA THR A 232 8.01 -8.23 8.50
C THR A 232 9.30 -8.03 9.29
N VAL A 233 9.32 -8.46 10.55
CA VAL A 233 10.52 -8.39 11.40
C VAL A 233 11.65 -9.25 10.81
N GLU A 234 11.36 -10.50 10.41
CA GLU A 234 12.33 -11.39 9.76
C GLU A 234 12.93 -10.76 8.50
N ARG A 235 12.09 -10.14 7.65
CA ARG A 235 12.52 -9.51 6.41
C ARG A 235 13.45 -8.34 6.65
N ILE A 236 13.14 -7.46 7.62
CA ILE A 236 13.99 -6.33 7.97
C ILE A 236 15.34 -6.83 8.50
N VAL A 237 15.31 -7.79 9.43
CA VAL A 237 16.52 -8.36 10.03
C VAL A 237 17.37 -9.10 9.00
N GLY A 238 16.73 -9.84 8.11
CA GLY A 238 17.40 -10.67 7.08
C GLY A 238 18.15 -9.88 6.00
N VAL A 239 17.91 -8.57 5.88
CA VAL A 239 18.68 -7.70 4.95
C VAL A 239 20.11 -7.45 5.48
N PHE A 240 20.35 -7.68 6.77
CA PHE A 240 21.60 -7.39 7.43
C PHE A 240 22.47 -8.64 7.62
N PRO A 241 23.82 -8.51 7.57
CA PRO A 241 24.73 -9.58 7.93
C PRO A 241 24.45 -10.10 9.35
N MET A 242 24.69 -11.40 9.58
CA MET A 242 24.45 -12.05 10.88
C MET A 242 25.07 -11.31 12.06
N SER A 243 26.27 -10.76 11.87
CA SER A 243 26.99 -9.99 12.90
C SER A 243 26.29 -8.71 13.35
N GLU A 244 25.41 -8.14 12.51
CA GLU A 244 24.71 -6.90 12.78
C GLU A 244 23.26 -7.12 13.26
N GLN A 245 22.71 -8.33 13.05
CA GLN A 245 21.30 -8.60 13.29
C GLN A 245 20.87 -8.38 14.75
N HIS A 246 21.71 -8.71 15.71
CA HIS A 246 21.41 -8.49 17.13
C HIS A 246 21.25 -6.99 17.44
N THR A 247 22.18 -6.17 16.99
CA THR A 247 22.12 -4.72 17.16
C THR A 247 20.91 -4.11 16.47
N LEU A 248 20.60 -4.61 15.25
CA LEU A 248 19.43 -4.17 14.50
C LEU A 248 18.13 -4.53 15.22
N ARG A 249 17.99 -5.76 15.74
CA ARG A 249 16.82 -6.17 16.50
C ARG A 249 16.58 -5.27 17.73
N ASN A 250 17.64 -4.92 18.45
CA ASN A 250 17.58 -3.98 19.59
C ASN A 250 17.07 -2.59 19.14
N ARG A 251 17.60 -2.06 18.05
CA ARG A 251 17.17 -0.77 17.50
C ARG A 251 15.71 -0.82 17.03
N LEU A 252 15.34 -1.84 16.27
CA LEU A 252 13.98 -2.04 15.78
C LEU A 252 12.97 -2.18 16.93
N ALA A 253 13.28 -3.00 17.94
CA ALA A 253 12.44 -3.20 19.12
C ALA A 253 12.12 -1.89 19.87
N LYS A 254 13.08 -0.95 19.94
CA LYS A 254 12.90 0.37 20.56
C LYS A 254 12.17 1.36 19.68
N SER A 255 12.34 1.26 18.37
CA SER A 255 11.87 2.25 17.40
C SER A 255 10.48 1.94 16.84
N PHE A 256 10.10 0.66 16.66
CA PHE A 256 8.78 0.35 16.09
C PHE A 256 7.64 0.76 17.05
N ARG A 257 6.53 1.19 16.45
CA ARG A 257 5.29 1.55 17.15
C ARG A 257 4.15 0.64 16.73
N TYR A 258 3.98 0.46 15.43
CA TYR A 258 2.98 -0.41 14.83
C TYR A 258 3.56 -1.16 13.63
N ILE A 259 3.17 -2.43 13.48
CA ILE A 259 3.24 -3.16 12.22
C ILE A 259 1.79 -3.55 11.90
N ILE A 260 1.32 -3.11 10.73
CA ILE A 260 -0.05 -3.24 10.27
C ILE A 260 -0.02 -4.10 9.02
N SER A 261 -0.42 -5.35 9.12
CA SER A 261 -0.45 -6.24 7.96
C SER A 261 -1.86 -6.30 7.39
N GLN A 262 -2.00 -6.32 6.06
CA GLN A 262 -3.27 -6.06 5.41
C GLN A 262 -3.53 -7.01 4.24
N ARG A 263 -4.76 -7.55 4.18
CA ARG A 263 -5.33 -8.33 3.09
C ARG A 263 -6.63 -7.69 2.64
N LEU A 264 -6.94 -7.71 1.33
CA LEU A 264 -8.26 -7.32 0.82
C LEU A 264 -9.05 -8.56 0.46
N VAL A 265 -10.17 -8.76 1.13
CA VAL A 265 -11.04 -9.94 1.01
C VAL A 265 -12.36 -9.53 0.36
N PRO A 266 -12.90 -10.30 -0.62
CA PRO A 266 -14.20 -10.03 -1.22
C PRO A 266 -15.30 -10.01 -0.15
N ARG A 267 -16.21 -9.07 -0.23
CA ARG A 267 -17.37 -8.97 0.65
C ARG A 267 -18.47 -9.95 0.20
N LYS A 268 -19.20 -10.49 1.16
CA LYS A 268 -20.37 -11.37 0.91
C LYS A 268 -21.46 -10.73 0.03
N ASP A 269 -21.67 -9.41 0.17
CA ASP A 269 -22.67 -8.64 -0.59
C ASP A 269 -22.24 -8.32 -2.03
N GLY A 270 -21.05 -8.72 -2.45
CA GLY A 270 -20.50 -8.38 -3.77
C GLY A 270 -20.12 -6.90 -3.96
N ALA A 271 -20.29 -6.05 -2.93
CA ALA A 271 -19.98 -4.62 -2.99
C ALA A 271 -18.50 -4.31 -2.84
N GLY A 272 -17.64 -5.09 -3.50
CA GLY A 272 -16.20 -4.89 -3.51
C GLY A 272 -15.47 -5.71 -2.45
N ARG A 273 -14.48 -5.11 -1.77
CA ARG A 273 -13.59 -5.81 -0.82
C ARG A 273 -13.54 -5.08 0.51
N VAL A 274 -13.25 -5.82 1.59
CA VAL A 274 -12.99 -5.29 2.92
C VAL A 274 -11.53 -5.55 3.30
N ALA A 275 -10.92 -4.61 4.03
CA ALA A 275 -9.57 -4.79 4.56
C ALA A 275 -9.62 -5.65 5.83
N VAL A 276 -9.01 -6.84 5.76
CA VAL A 276 -8.70 -7.67 6.93
C VAL A 276 -7.32 -7.24 7.41
N ILE A 277 -7.23 -6.85 8.66
CA ILE A 277 -6.05 -6.17 9.20
C ILE A 277 -5.54 -6.88 10.44
N GLU A 278 -4.24 -7.13 10.47
CA GLU A 278 -3.47 -7.52 11.62
C GLU A 278 -2.75 -6.30 12.19
N ILE A 279 -2.78 -6.10 13.50
CA ILE A 279 -2.15 -4.97 14.19
C ILE A 279 -1.24 -5.49 15.30
N LEU A 280 0.06 -5.35 15.12
CA LEU A 280 1.06 -5.51 16.16
C LEU A 280 1.43 -4.14 16.73
N LYS A 281 1.31 -4.00 18.05
CA LYS A 281 1.72 -2.79 18.79
C LYS A 281 3.02 -3.00 19.53
N SER A 282 3.79 -1.92 19.70
CA SER A 282 4.96 -1.90 20.55
C SER A 282 4.55 -1.88 22.03
N THR A 283 4.67 -3.02 22.69
CA THR A 283 4.51 -3.21 24.15
C THR A 283 5.83 -3.77 24.71
N LEU A 284 5.95 -3.90 26.02
CA LEU A 284 7.12 -4.55 26.62
C LEU A 284 7.34 -5.97 26.09
N ARG A 285 6.24 -6.74 25.97
CA ARG A 285 6.25 -8.13 25.46
C ARG A 285 6.68 -8.19 24.01
N THR A 286 6.05 -7.40 23.12
CA THR A 286 6.35 -7.44 21.71
C THR A 286 7.75 -6.92 21.39
N ARG A 287 8.27 -5.95 22.16
CA ARG A 287 9.67 -5.51 22.08
C ARG A 287 10.63 -6.63 22.44
N GLU A 288 10.36 -7.38 23.52
CA GLU A 288 11.19 -8.51 23.90
C GLU A 288 11.24 -9.57 22.79
N TYR A 289 10.10 -9.89 22.15
CA TYR A 289 10.06 -10.88 21.07
C TYR A 289 10.76 -10.39 19.79
N VAL A 290 10.68 -9.12 19.49
CA VAL A 290 11.46 -8.53 18.36
C VAL A 290 12.96 -8.55 18.66
N GLU A 291 13.36 -8.21 19.89
CA GLU A 291 14.74 -8.11 20.33
C GLU A 291 15.41 -9.50 20.39
N LYS A 292 14.79 -10.45 21.09
CA LYS A 292 15.37 -11.78 21.33
C LYS A 292 15.08 -12.78 20.20
N GLY A 293 14.11 -12.49 19.34
CA GLY A 293 13.55 -13.43 18.37
C GLY A 293 12.39 -14.22 18.97
N GLU A 294 11.57 -14.79 18.09
CA GLU A 294 10.45 -15.64 18.45
C GLU A 294 10.94 -17.05 18.83
N THR A 295 10.25 -17.66 19.78
CA THR A 295 10.46 -19.04 20.22
C THR A 295 9.11 -19.71 20.45
N ASP A 296 9.08 -21.03 20.65
CA ASP A 296 7.85 -21.78 20.92
C ASP A 296 7.08 -21.17 22.11
N GLY A 297 5.80 -20.84 21.88
CA GLY A 297 4.92 -20.21 22.86
C GLY A 297 5.22 -18.73 23.17
N LYS A 298 6.16 -18.10 22.43
CA LYS A 298 6.50 -16.67 22.52
C LYS A 298 6.64 -16.07 21.14
N THR A 299 5.55 -16.06 20.39
CA THR A 299 5.47 -15.48 19.07
C THR A 299 4.79 -14.12 19.08
N LEU A 300 5.02 -13.32 18.05
CA LEU A 300 4.29 -12.06 17.87
C LEU A 300 2.79 -12.31 17.68
N LEU A 301 2.40 -13.44 17.08
CA LEU A 301 1.01 -13.86 16.98
C LEU A 301 0.38 -14.11 18.37
N ASP A 302 1.09 -14.84 19.26
CA ASP A 302 0.61 -15.06 20.64
C ASP A 302 0.48 -13.74 21.39
N ALA A 303 1.42 -12.81 21.19
CA ALA A 303 1.35 -11.49 21.79
C ALA A 303 0.13 -10.69 21.28
N MET A 304 -0.22 -10.79 20.01
CA MET A 304 -1.40 -10.12 19.45
C MET A 304 -2.71 -10.71 19.99
N ARG A 305 -2.82 -12.05 20.12
CA ARG A 305 -3.98 -12.73 20.70
C ARG A 305 -4.23 -12.28 22.13
N VAL A 306 -3.19 -12.23 22.96
CA VAL A 306 -3.31 -11.79 24.36
C VAL A 306 -3.52 -10.28 24.47
N GLY A 307 -3.06 -9.52 23.49
CA GLY A 307 -3.07 -8.05 23.47
C GLY A 307 -4.30 -7.42 22.82
N GLU A 308 -5.37 -8.15 22.58
CA GLU A 308 -6.60 -7.61 21.96
C GLU A 308 -7.19 -6.43 22.74
N GLN A 309 -7.19 -6.50 24.08
CA GLN A 309 -7.64 -5.39 24.94
C GLN A 309 -6.74 -4.14 24.85
N GLU A 310 -5.50 -4.31 24.40
CA GLU A 310 -4.56 -3.22 24.14
C GLU A 310 -4.74 -2.62 22.74
N GLY A 311 -5.66 -3.17 21.93
CA GLY A 311 -5.93 -2.77 20.54
C GLY A 311 -5.10 -3.50 19.49
N MET A 312 -4.41 -4.58 19.86
CA MET A 312 -3.82 -5.51 18.89
C MET A 312 -4.90 -6.40 18.30
N GLN A 313 -4.68 -6.90 17.10
CA GLN A 313 -5.54 -7.89 16.46
C GLN A 313 -4.74 -8.76 15.49
N HIS A 314 -5.18 -10.01 15.30
CA HIS A 314 -4.60 -10.92 14.32
C HIS A 314 -5.59 -11.20 13.19
N PHE A 315 -5.10 -11.73 12.06
CA PHE A 315 -5.93 -11.93 10.87
C PHE A 315 -7.16 -12.80 11.15
N ASP A 316 -6.99 -13.96 11.77
CA ASP A 316 -8.08 -14.92 11.94
C ASP A 316 -9.16 -14.37 12.88
N GLY A 317 -8.80 -13.68 13.98
CA GLY A 317 -9.76 -12.99 14.85
C GLY A 317 -10.51 -11.86 14.13
N ASN A 318 -9.84 -11.13 13.19
CA ASN A 318 -10.51 -10.12 12.39
C ASN A 318 -11.46 -10.75 11.36
N ILE A 319 -11.09 -11.89 10.76
CA ILE A 319 -11.95 -12.66 9.84
C ILE A 319 -13.16 -13.23 10.61
N GLU A 320 -12.94 -13.84 11.79
CA GLU A 320 -14.01 -14.33 12.66
C GLU A 320 -15.06 -13.25 12.91
N ARG A 321 -14.61 -12.07 13.34
CA ARG A 321 -15.50 -10.92 13.56
C ARG A 321 -16.30 -10.58 12.31
N PHE A 322 -15.68 -10.50 11.15
CA PHE A 322 -16.37 -10.17 9.89
C PHE A 322 -17.36 -11.27 9.44
N ILE A 323 -17.09 -12.53 9.73
CA ILE A 323 -18.05 -13.61 9.51
C ILE A 323 -19.27 -13.47 10.43
N ARG A 324 -19.04 -13.23 11.74
CA ARG A 324 -20.11 -13.01 12.74
C ARG A 324 -20.96 -11.76 12.44
N GLU A 325 -20.35 -10.71 11.91
CA GLU A 325 -21.02 -9.48 11.45
C GLU A 325 -21.70 -9.64 10.10
N GLY A 326 -21.54 -10.78 9.40
CA GLY A 326 -22.11 -11.04 8.07
C GLY A 326 -21.46 -10.26 6.92
N VAL A 327 -20.28 -9.68 7.13
CA VAL A 327 -19.48 -8.97 6.11
C VAL A 327 -18.83 -9.97 5.16
N LEU A 328 -18.34 -11.09 5.70
CA LEU A 328 -17.78 -12.21 4.96
C LEU A 328 -18.69 -13.45 5.10
N ASP A 329 -18.71 -14.29 4.09
CA ASP A 329 -19.23 -15.64 4.23
C ASP A 329 -18.15 -16.59 4.79
N MET A 330 -18.59 -17.75 5.29
CA MET A 330 -17.71 -18.73 5.92
C MET A 330 -16.63 -19.24 4.96
N GLU A 331 -16.99 -19.56 3.72
CA GLU A 331 -16.10 -20.12 2.71
C GLU A 331 -14.98 -19.12 2.37
N THR A 332 -15.35 -17.89 2.06
CA THR A 332 -14.41 -16.80 1.78
C THR A 332 -13.50 -16.55 3.01
N GLY A 333 -14.07 -16.50 4.21
CA GLY A 333 -13.30 -16.28 5.43
C GLY A 333 -12.24 -17.36 5.64
N LEU A 334 -12.60 -18.64 5.54
CA LEU A 334 -11.68 -19.76 5.67
C LEU A 334 -10.59 -19.76 4.59
N ALA A 335 -10.92 -19.40 3.35
CA ALA A 335 -9.97 -19.33 2.24
C ALA A 335 -8.87 -18.26 2.47
N TYR A 336 -9.17 -17.19 3.20
CA TYR A 336 -8.24 -16.11 3.52
C TYR A 336 -7.62 -16.19 4.91
N ALA A 337 -8.02 -17.17 5.74
CA ALA A 337 -7.49 -17.37 7.08
C ALA A 337 -6.02 -17.81 7.07
N THR A 338 -5.32 -17.49 8.14
CA THR A 338 -3.95 -17.97 8.40
C THR A 338 -3.98 -19.43 8.89
N ASN A 339 -4.93 -19.77 9.73
CA ASN A 339 -5.20 -21.13 10.19
C ASN A 339 -6.69 -21.49 10.04
N PRO A 340 -7.11 -21.97 8.85
CA PRO A 340 -8.51 -22.29 8.60
C PRO A 340 -9.12 -23.30 9.58
N GLY A 341 -8.32 -24.30 10.01
CA GLY A 341 -8.79 -25.33 10.95
C GLY A 341 -9.16 -24.78 12.32
N ASN A 342 -8.31 -23.92 12.89
CA ASN A 342 -8.61 -23.25 14.15
C ASN A 342 -9.78 -22.30 14.02
N LEU A 343 -9.81 -21.50 12.96
CA LEU A 343 -10.91 -20.57 12.72
C LEU A 343 -12.25 -21.31 12.58
N GLN A 344 -12.28 -22.47 11.92
CA GLN A 344 -13.48 -23.29 11.80
C GLN A 344 -13.96 -23.82 13.18
N LEU A 345 -13.04 -24.14 14.09
CA LEU A 345 -13.38 -24.53 15.46
C LEU A 345 -13.94 -23.35 16.27
N GLU A 346 -13.35 -22.17 16.14
CA GLU A 346 -13.81 -20.93 16.79
C GLU A 346 -15.22 -20.51 16.31
N LEU A 347 -15.57 -20.86 15.06
CA LEU A 347 -16.87 -20.58 14.44
C LEU A 347 -17.87 -21.75 14.54
N SER A 348 -17.58 -22.81 15.29
CA SER A 348 -18.42 -24.01 15.39
C SER A 348 -19.79 -23.76 16.05
N ASP A 349 -19.95 -22.65 16.76
CA ASP A 349 -21.20 -22.17 17.35
C ASP A 349 -22.16 -21.52 16.34
N LEU A 350 -21.67 -21.13 15.15
CA LEU A 350 -22.52 -20.59 14.09
C LEU A 350 -23.32 -21.72 13.41
N PRO A 351 -24.60 -21.49 13.08
CA PRO A 351 -25.37 -22.45 12.32
C PRO A 351 -24.67 -22.69 10.97
N LYS A 352 -24.40 -23.97 10.65
CA LYS A 352 -23.92 -24.35 9.33
C LYS A 352 -24.94 -23.84 8.32
N SER A 353 -24.48 -23.10 7.30
CA SER A 353 -25.34 -22.74 6.19
C SER A 353 -25.98 -24.02 5.66
N VAL A 354 -27.30 -24.11 5.73
CA VAL A 354 -28.05 -25.23 5.13
C VAL A 354 -27.77 -25.10 3.64
N GLU A 355 -27.01 -26.03 3.08
CA GLU A 355 -26.94 -26.18 1.62
C GLU A 355 -28.40 -26.34 1.15
N PRO A 356 -28.86 -25.61 0.13
CA PRO A 356 -30.19 -25.81 -0.41
C PRO A 356 -30.26 -27.28 -0.83
N ASP A 357 -31.25 -28.01 -0.26
CA ASP A 357 -31.47 -29.41 -0.57
C ASP A 357 -31.70 -29.53 -2.09
N PRO A 358 -30.81 -30.21 -2.85
CA PRO A 358 -30.95 -30.33 -4.29
C PRO A 358 -32.19 -31.09 -4.71
N LEU A 359 -33.00 -31.63 -3.76
CA LEU A 359 -34.23 -32.36 -3.99
C LEU A 359 -35.49 -31.47 -4.01
N LEU A 360 -35.40 -30.16 -3.72
CA LEU A 360 -36.57 -29.28 -3.71
C LEU A 360 -36.80 -28.51 -5.03
N GLU A 361 -35.94 -28.64 -6.03
CA GLU A 361 -36.11 -28.00 -7.35
C GLU A 361 -36.94 -28.83 -8.36
N THR A 362 -37.53 -29.94 -7.97
CA THR A 362 -38.28 -30.81 -8.91
C THR A 362 -39.80 -30.90 -8.68
N SER A 363 -40.43 -29.87 -8.12
CA SER A 363 -41.90 -29.90 -7.99
C SER A 363 -42.59 -28.58 -8.37
N GLU A 364 -42.28 -28.06 -9.55
CA GLU A 364 -43.23 -27.20 -10.31
C GLU A 364 -43.03 -27.44 -11.80
N LYS A 365 -43.83 -28.37 -12.32
CA LYS A 365 -44.19 -28.45 -13.72
C LYS A 365 -45.71 -28.47 -13.82
#